data_dbe9e06119b1dbf5f2110198c26ee03f
#
_entry.id   dbe9e06119b1dbf5f2110198c26ee03f
#
_cell.length_a   1.000
_cell.length_b   1.000
_cell.length_c   1.000
_cell.angle_alpha   90.00
_cell.angle_beta   90.00
_cell.angle_gamma   90.00
#
_symmetry.space_group_name_H-M   'P 1'
#
loop_
_entity.id
_entity.type
_entity.pdbx_description
1 polymer ?
#
loop_
_entity_poly.entity_id
_entity_poly.type
_entity_poly.pdbx_seq_one_letter_code
_entity_poly.pdbx_strand_id
1 'polypeptide(L)'
;RPAALSGGQRQRVALARAIVREPNAFLMDEPLSNLDAKLRVSTRAQIKNLHHTLKTTTIYVTHDQIEAMTMATHVGVLEQGRLVQFGTPREIYEEPVSLTVAARLGQPRINVLPADLFPGAPERAQKIGLRPEHIRQGEGQEAKVIRVEHLGDQTRLHLTLGEHPIITVTDAHTALKGGD
;
A
#
# COMPACT_ATOMS: atom_id res chain seq x y z
N ARG A 1 -9.77 21.07 -29.05
CA ARG A 1 -10.39 19.78 -29.37
C ARG A 1 -9.86 18.72 -28.41
N PRO A 2 -10.65 17.68 -28.03
CA PRO A 2 -10.19 16.65 -27.09
C PRO A 2 -8.91 15.95 -27.50
N ALA A 3 -8.67 15.77 -28.80
CA ALA A 3 -7.46 15.17 -29.36
C ALA A 3 -6.17 16.00 -29.14
N ALA A 4 -6.29 17.29 -28.86
CA ALA A 4 -5.15 18.17 -28.59
C ALA A 4 -4.73 18.15 -27.09
N LEU A 5 -5.48 17.47 -26.22
CA LEU A 5 -5.18 17.41 -24.79
C LEU A 5 -4.30 16.20 -24.47
N SER A 6 -3.36 16.37 -23.54
CA SER A 6 -2.62 15.26 -22.95
C SER A 6 -3.55 14.30 -22.20
N GLY A 7 -3.09 13.08 -21.91
CA GLY A 7 -3.85 12.10 -21.12
C GLY A 7 -4.33 12.68 -19.78
N GLY A 8 -3.43 13.30 -19.02
CA GLY A 8 -3.76 13.94 -17.74
C GLY A 8 -4.72 15.14 -17.88
N GLN A 9 -4.62 15.92 -18.97
CA GLN A 9 -5.58 16.99 -19.22
C GLN A 9 -6.99 16.45 -19.50
N ARG A 10 -7.10 15.39 -20.31
CA ARG A 10 -8.38 14.73 -20.58
C ARG A 10 -9.01 14.19 -19.29
N GLN A 11 -8.20 13.58 -18.45
CA GLN A 11 -8.65 13.01 -17.16
C GLN A 11 -9.18 14.10 -16.21
N ARG A 12 -8.48 15.23 -16.08
CA ARG A 12 -8.96 16.40 -15.30
C ARG A 12 -10.25 16.99 -15.86
N VAL A 13 -10.39 17.08 -17.17
CA VAL A 13 -11.65 17.53 -17.81
C VAL A 13 -12.80 16.56 -17.52
N ALA A 14 -12.55 15.24 -17.55
CA ALA A 14 -13.56 14.24 -17.21
C ALA A 14 -14.01 14.37 -15.75
N LEU A 15 -13.06 14.55 -14.82
CA LEU A 15 -13.34 14.77 -13.41
C LEU A 15 -14.14 16.05 -13.19
N ALA A 16 -13.73 17.17 -13.80
CA ALA A 16 -14.47 18.45 -13.69
C ALA A 16 -15.91 18.33 -14.22
N ARG A 17 -16.12 17.59 -15.34
CA ARG A 17 -17.46 17.33 -15.88
C ARG A 17 -18.34 16.51 -14.95
N ALA A 18 -17.75 15.54 -14.22
CA ALA A 18 -18.49 14.76 -13.24
C ALA A 18 -18.93 15.61 -12.04
N ILE A 19 -18.05 16.50 -11.56
CA ILE A 19 -18.30 17.38 -10.42
C ILE A 19 -19.43 18.39 -10.71
N VAL A 20 -19.38 19.05 -11.86
CA VAL A 20 -20.37 20.09 -12.23
C VAL A 20 -21.81 19.56 -12.33
N ARG A 21 -21.97 18.24 -12.46
CA ARG A 21 -23.28 17.58 -12.52
C ARG A 21 -23.96 17.42 -11.16
N GLU A 22 -23.25 17.67 -10.06
CA GLU A 22 -23.73 17.48 -8.68
C GLU A 22 -24.41 16.12 -8.47
N PRO A 23 -23.73 15.01 -8.76
CA PRO A 23 -24.34 13.70 -8.72
C PRO A 23 -24.60 13.22 -7.29
N ASN A 24 -25.56 12.31 -7.11
CA ASN A 24 -25.81 11.64 -5.84
C ASN A 24 -24.68 10.66 -5.44
N ALA A 25 -23.89 10.18 -6.40
CA ALA A 25 -22.72 9.35 -6.18
C ALA A 25 -21.70 9.53 -7.31
N PHE A 26 -20.41 9.47 -6.96
CA PHE A 26 -19.31 9.40 -7.91
C PHE A 26 -18.86 7.96 -8.12
N LEU A 27 -18.68 7.57 -9.37
CA LEU A 27 -18.03 6.32 -9.77
C LEU A 27 -16.73 6.69 -10.49
N MET A 28 -15.60 6.47 -9.83
CA MET A 28 -14.28 6.81 -10.34
C MET A 28 -13.47 5.53 -10.59
N ASP A 29 -13.18 5.27 -11.85
CA ASP A 29 -12.39 4.12 -12.28
C ASP A 29 -10.99 4.58 -12.65
N GLU A 30 -10.00 4.26 -11.80
CA GLU A 30 -8.58 4.62 -11.92
C GLU A 30 -8.34 6.11 -12.32
N PRO A 31 -8.94 7.09 -11.63
CA PRO A 31 -8.97 8.47 -12.10
C PRO A 31 -7.60 9.18 -12.10
N LEU A 32 -6.56 8.58 -11.51
CA LEU A 32 -5.22 9.15 -11.43
C LEU A 32 -4.15 8.36 -12.21
N SER A 33 -4.53 7.26 -12.88
CA SER A 33 -3.59 6.34 -13.54
C SER A 33 -2.71 7.00 -14.61
N ASN A 34 -3.24 7.97 -15.35
CA ASN A 34 -2.54 8.66 -16.44
C ASN A 34 -1.83 9.96 -16.04
N LEU A 35 -1.65 10.20 -14.72
CA LEU A 35 -0.97 11.37 -14.22
C LEU A 35 0.47 11.04 -13.82
N ASP A 36 1.39 12.00 -14.03
CA ASP A 36 2.72 11.92 -13.46
C ASP A 36 2.68 11.96 -11.92
N ALA A 37 3.76 11.54 -11.27
CA ALA A 37 3.83 11.39 -9.81
C ALA A 37 3.49 12.69 -9.06
N LYS A 38 4.02 13.84 -9.49
CA LYS A 38 3.78 15.14 -8.84
C LYS A 38 2.31 15.56 -8.98
N LEU A 39 1.76 15.42 -10.18
CA LEU A 39 0.38 15.78 -10.46
C LEU A 39 -0.60 14.81 -9.75
N ARG A 40 -0.25 13.52 -9.65
CA ARG A 40 -1.03 12.52 -8.92
C ARG A 40 -1.20 12.90 -7.44
N VAL A 41 -0.11 13.29 -6.76
CA VAL A 41 -0.16 13.72 -5.35
C VAL A 41 -1.07 14.93 -5.18
N SER A 42 -0.92 15.97 -6.00
CA SER A 42 -1.74 17.18 -5.91
C SER A 42 -3.23 16.93 -6.23
N THR A 43 -3.50 16.12 -7.27
CA THR A 43 -4.90 15.81 -7.65
C THR A 43 -5.58 14.91 -6.61
N ARG A 44 -4.85 13.96 -5.99
CA ARG A 44 -5.36 13.15 -4.88
C ARG A 44 -5.82 14.03 -3.72
N ALA A 45 -5.01 15.02 -3.31
CA ALA A 45 -5.38 15.96 -2.27
C ALA A 45 -6.64 16.77 -2.64
N GLN A 46 -6.74 17.21 -3.90
CA GLN A 46 -7.91 17.94 -4.40
C GLN A 46 -9.18 17.08 -4.37
N ILE A 47 -9.12 15.82 -4.82
CA ILE A 47 -10.27 14.90 -4.78
C ILE A 47 -10.70 14.65 -3.33
N LYS A 48 -9.75 14.43 -2.41
CA LYS A 48 -10.05 14.24 -1.00
C LYS A 48 -10.77 15.45 -0.39
N ASN A 49 -10.26 16.67 -0.64
CA ASN A 49 -10.88 17.91 -0.18
C ASN A 49 -12.29 18.08 -0.79
N LEU A 50 -12.45 17.78 -2.06
CA LEU A 50 -13.74 17.84 -2.74
C LEU A 50 -14.76 16.87 -2.10
N HIS A 51 -14.36 15.63 -1.84
CA HIS A 51 -15.20 14.65 -1.15
C HIS A 51 -15.64 15.16 0.24
N HIS A 52 -14.71 15.75 1.01
CA HIS A 52 -15.05 16.35 2.30
C HIS A 52 -16.06 17.50 2.18
N THR A 53 -15.98 18.31 1.13
CA THR A 53 -16.86 19.44 0.89
C THR A 53 -18.24 19.00 0.42
N LEU A 54 -18.30 18.10 -0.56
CA LEU A 54 -19.55 17.67 -1.18
C LEU A 54 -20.29 16.60 -0.37
N LYS A 55 -19.59 15.87 0.49
CA LYS A 55 -20.13 14.74 1.29
C LYS A 55 -20.89 13.69 0.45
N THR A 56 -20.55 13.61 -0.83
CA THR A 56 -21.19 12.70 -1.79
C THR A 56 -20.53 11.33 -1.71
N THR A 57 -21.32 10.28 -1.72
CA THR A 57 -20.80 8.90 -1.77
C THR A 57 -19.91 8.71 -2.99
N THR A 58 -18.71 8.17 -2.79
CA THR A 58 -17.75 7.96 -3.86
C THR A 58 -17.29 6.51 -3.86
N ILE A 59 -17.49 5.81 -4.97
CA ILE A 59 -16.86 4.52 -5.26
C ILE A 59 -15.63 4.81 -6.10
N TYR A 60 -14.46 4.48 -5.55
CA TYR A 60 -13.17 4.77 -6.15
C TYR A 60 -12.42 3.47 -6.42
N VAL A 61 -12.23 3.12 -7.68
CA VAL A 61 -11.45 1.94 -8.10
C VAL A 61 -10.01 2.36 -8.35
N THR A 62 -9.07 1.66 -7.76
CA THR A 62 -7.64 1.90 -7.95
C THR A 62 -6.83 0.63 -7.73
N HIS A 63 -5.68 0.54 -8.38
CA HIS A 63 -4.63 -0.44 -8.07
C HIS A 63 -3.50 0.16 -7.23
N ASP A 64 -3.55 1.46 -6.94
CA ASP A 64 -2.58 2.15 -6.08
C ASP A 64 -3.00 2.04 -4.61
N GLN A 65 -2.20 1.30 -3.83
CA GLN A 65 -2.47 1.10 -2.40
C GLN A 65 -2.45 2.42 -1.61
N ILE A 66 -1.61 3.42 -2.01
CA ILE A 66 -1.53 4.70 -1.31
C ILE A 66 -2.84 5.46 -1.49
N GLU A 67 -3.44 5.41 -2.69
CA GLU A 67 -4.76 6.00 -2.93
C GLU A 67 -5.81 5.32 -2.05
N ALA A 68 -5.89 3.98 -2.07
CA ALA A 68 -6.84 3.24 -1.26
C ALA A 68 -6.70 3.56 0.24
N MET A 69 -5.47 3.51 0.77
CA MET A 69 -5.20 3.71 2.20
C MET A 69 -5.41 5.15 2.68
N THR A 70 -5.18 6.15 1.81
CA THR A 70 -5.21 7.58 2.23
C THR A 70 -6.51 8.29 1.93
N MET A 71 -7.31 7.82 0.98
CA MET A 71 -8.52 8.49 0.53
C MET A 71 -9.80 7.83 1.05
N ALA A 72 -9.82 6.51 1.16
CA ALA A 72 -11.01 5.76 1.47
C ALA A 72 -11.38 5.80 2.96
N THR A 73 -12.67 5.80 3.27
CA THR A 73 -13.21 5.49 4.60
C THR A 73 -13.31 3.98 4.80
N HIS A 74 -13.62 3.25 3.72
CA HIS A 74 -13.63 1.79 3.67
C HIS A 74 -12.98 1.30 2.38
N VAL A 75 -12.27 0.19 2.47
CA VAL A 75 -11.59 -0.46 1.35
C VAL A 75 -12.22 -1.82 1.11
N GLY A 76 -12.55 -2.11 -0.14
CA GLY A 76 -12.93 -3.43 -0.60
C GLY A 76 -11.79 -4.07 -1.38
N VAL A 77 -11.29 -5.21 -0.94
CA VAL A 77 -10.26 -5.97 -1.68
C VAL A 77 -10.94 -6.99 -2.57
N LEU A 78 -10.69 -6.86 -3.88
CA LEU A 78 -11.22 -7.77 -4.89
C LEU A 78 -10.15 -8.78 -5.33
N GLU A 79 -10.54 -10.05 -5.41
CA GLU A 79 -9.71 -11.12 -5.95
C GLU A 79 -10.58 -11.98 -6.90
N GLN A 80 -10.12 -12.12 -8.14
CA GLN A 80 -10.83 -12.88 -9.18
C GLN A 80 -12.32 -12.51 -9.29
N GLY A 81 -12.64 -11.21 -9.22
CA GLY A 81 -14.01 -10.70 -9.31
C GLY A 81 -14.86 -10.87 -8.05
N ARG A 82 -14.30 -11.37 -6.95
CA ARG A 82 -14.99 -11.53 -5.66
C ARG A 82 -14.46 -10.56 -4.62
N LEU A 83 -15.36 -10.01 -3.82
CA LEU A 83 -15.00 -9.21 -2.66
C LEU A 83 -14.51 -10.15 -1.55
N VAL A 84 -13.20 -10.13 -1.26
CA VAL A 84 -12.59 -11.04 -0.26
C VAL A 84 -12.46 -10.43 1.12
N GLN A 85 -12.34 -9.10 1.20
CA GLN A 85 -12.37 -8.38 2.47
C GLN A 85 -12.93 -6.97 2.26
N PHE A 86 -13.66 -6.48 3.25
CA PHE A 86 -14.18 -5.11 3.31
C PHE A 86 -14.02 -4.59 4.74
N GLY A 87 -13.49 -3.38 4.89
CA GLY A 87 -13.27 -2.76 6.19
C GLY A 87 -12.58 -1.41 6.05
N THR A 88 -12.24 -0.79 7.17
CA THR A 88 -11.42 0.43 7.17
C THR A 88 -10.01 0.13 6.64
N PRO A 89 -9.30 1.12 6.11
CA PRO A 89 -7.91 0.94 5.68
C PRO A 89 -7.03 0.28 6.76
N ARG A 90 -7.23 0.67 8.02
CA ARG A 90 -6.48 0.14 9.16
C ARG A 90 -6.77 -1.35 9.37
N GLU A 91 -8.05 -1.75 9.42
CA GLU A 91 -8.43 -3.16 9.59
C GLU A 91 -7.88 -4.05 8.47
N ILE A 92 -7.97 -3.59 7.20
CA ILE A 92 -7.44 -4.35 6.08
C ILE A 92 -5.92 -4.54 6.19
N TYR A 93 -5.21 -3.55 6.72
CA TYR A 93 -3.76 -3.60 6.87
C TYR A 93 -3.31 -4.44 8.08
N GLU A 94 -3.94 -4.23 9.24
CA GLU A 94 -3.56 -4.86 10.51
C GLU A 94 -4.11 -6.30 10.63
N GLU A 95 -5.34 -6.54 10.11
CA GLU A 95 -6.07 -7.81 10.25
C GLU A 95 -6.47 -8.40 8.88
N PRO A 96 -5.51 -8.66 7.98
CA PRO A 96 -5.83 -9.23 6.68
C PRO A 96 -6.37 -10.66 6.81
N VAL A 97 -7.50 -10.96 6.14
CA VAL A 97 -8.13 -12.29 6.19
C VAL A 97 -7.34 -13.38 5.47
N SER A 98 -6.33 -13.02 4.69
CA SER A 98 -5.49 -13.96 3.95
C SER A 98 -4.11 -13.37 3.62
N LEU A 99 -3.15 -14.25 3.30
CA LEU A 99 -1.85 -13.84 2.79
C LEU A 99 -1.94 -13.02 1.50
N THR A 100 -2.91 -13.31 0.65
CA THR A 100 -3.15 -12.54 -0.59
C THR A 100 -3.51 -11.10 -0.28
N VAL A 101 -4.43 -10.86 0.67
CA VAL A 101 -4.78 -9.51 1.12
C VAL A 101 -3.59 -8.83 1.78
N ALA A 102 -2.89 -9.53 2.69
CA ALA A 102 -1.70 -9.01 3.35
C ALA A 102 -0.60 -8.54 2.37
N ALA A 103 -0.38 -9.31 1.30
CA ALA A 103 0.64 -9.04 0.29
C ALA A 103 0.27 -7.91 -0.70
N ARG A 104 -1.01 -7.54 -0.78
CA ARG A 104 -1.46 -6.42 -1.62
C ARG A 104 -1.18 -5.06 -1.02
N LEU A 105 -1.05 -5.00 0.31
CA LEU A 105 -0.87 -3.76 1.05
C LEU A 105 0.48 -3.74 1.77
N GLY A 106 1.16 -2.62 1.69
CA GLY A 106 2.47 -2.38 2.28
C GLY A 106 3.60 -2.33 1.24
N GLN A 107 4.50 -1.36 1.43
CA GLN A 107 5.74 -1.19 0.66
C GLN A 107 6.90 -0.93 1.63
N PRO A 108 7.80 -1.90 1.77
CA PRO A 108 7.89 -3.22 1.12
C PRO A 108 6.70 -4.15 1.47
N ARG A 109 6.54 -5.22 0.68
CA ARG A 109 5.51 -6.23 0.96
C ARG A 109 5.81 -6.96 2.27
N ILE A 110 4.77 -7.54 2.87
CA ILE A 110 4.88 -8.40 4.04
C ILE A 110 5.82 -9.58 3.75
N ASN A 111 6.71 -9.89 4.69
CA ASN A 111 7.54 -11.08 4.65
C ASN A 111 6.69 -12.28 5.05
N VAL A 112 6.75 -13.37 4.30
CA VAL A 112 6.02 -14.61 4.59
C VAL A 112 7.03 -15.72 4.83
N LEU A 113 7.08 -16.21 6.05
CA LEU A 113 8.09 -17.14 6.54
C LEU A 113 7.42 -18.41 7.10
N PRO A 114 8.11 -19.56 7.09
CA PRO A 114 7.66 -20.76 7.79
C PRO A 114 7.43 -20.49 9.27
N ALA A 115 6.36 -21.07 9.84
CA ALA A 115 6.01 -20.83 11.25
C ALA A 115 6.97 -21.49 12.23
N ASP A 116 7.63 -22.56 11.83
CA ASP A 116 8.63 -23.31 12.62
C ASP A 116 9.90 -22.49 12.96
N LEU A 117 10.15 -21.41 12.22
CA LEU A 117 11.19 -20.43 12.57
C LEU A 117 10.87 -19.62 13.82
N PHE A 118 9.64 -19.63 14.30
CA PHE A 118 9.21 -18.78 15.41
C PHE A 118 8.70 -19.61 16.61
N PRO A 119 9.45 -19.70 17.71
CA PRO A 119 9.09 -20.53 18.88
C PRO A 119 7.73 -20.20 19.52
N GLY A 120 7.21 -18.99 19.28
CA GLY A 120 5.88 -18.55 19.77
C GLY A 120 4.76 -18.61 18.72
N ALA A 121 5.00 -19.22 17.56
CA ALA A 121 3.98 -19.34 16.53
C ALA A 121 2.82 -20.23 16.99
N PRO A 122 1.57 -19.93 16.59
CA PRO A 122 0.45 -20.83 16.86
C PRO A 122 0.69 -22.23 16.28
N GLU A 123 0.39 -23.30 17.03
CA GLU A 123 0.66 -24.69 16.62
C GLU A 123 0.09 -25.10 15.25
N ARG A 124 -1.02 -24.46 14.83
CA ARG A 124 -1.66 -24.72 13.52
C ARG A 124 -1.14 -23.82 12.41
N ALA A 125 -0.29 -22.84 12.72
CA ALA A 125 0.24 -21.94 11.71
C ALA A 125 1.30 -22.66 10.86
N GLN A 126 1.14 -22.63 9.56
CA GLN A 126 2.18 -23.10 8.62
C GLN A 126 3.12 -21.96 8.22
N LYS A 127 2.61 -20.73 8.22
CA LYS A 127 3.34 -19.53 7.80
C LYS A 127 3.04 -18.36 8.73
N ILE A 128 4.02 -17.50 8.91
CA ILE A 128 3.92 -16.23 9.66
C ILE A 128 4.15 -15.10 8.68
N GLY A 129 3.29 -14.08 8.74
CA GLY A 129 3.46 -12.82 8.03
C GLY A 129 4.10 -11.78 8.94
N LEU A 130 5.23 -11.22 8.54
CA LEU A 130 5.90 -10.14 9.27
C LEU A 130 5.96 -8.88 8.41
N ARG A 131 5.34 -7.80 8.88
CA ARG A 131 5.49 -6.49 8.24
C ARG A 131 6.93 -6.00 8.38
N PRO A 132 7.51 -5.38 7.32
CA PRO A 132 8.88 -4.87 7.36
C PRO A 132 9.16 -3.91 8.52
N GLU A 133 8.22 -3.07 8.88
CA GLU A 133 8.30 -2.10 9.99
C GLU A 133 8.22 -2.73 11.38
N HIS A 134 7.80 -3.99 11.48
CA HIS A 134 7.76 -4.72 12.76
C HIS A 134 9.05 -5.50 13.04
N ILE A 135 9.94 -5.62 12.06
CA ILE A 135 11.23 -6.29 12.23
C ILE A 135 12.25 -5.26 12.74
N ARG A 136 12.75 -5.47 13.93
CA ARG A 136 13.69 -4.55 14.59
C ARG A 136 15.00 -5.24 14.90
N GLN A 137 16.11 -4.49 14.91
CA GLN A 137 17.38 -4.94 15.40
C GLN A 137 17.30 -5.07 16.95
N GLY A 138 17.82 -6.16 17.49
CA GLY A 138 17.81 -6.43 18.93
C GLY A 138 18.15 -7.88 19.25
N GLU A 139 17.72 -8.35 20.41
CA GLU A 139 17.80 -9.75 20.77
C GLU A 139 16.79 -10.58 19.98
N GLY A 140 17.22 -11.71 19.45
CA GLY A 140 16.33 -12.57 18.65
C GLY A 140 17.10 -13.52 17.74
N GLN A 141 16.55 -13.75 16.56
CA GLN A 141 17.17 -14.61 15.56
C GLN A 141 18.22 -13.85 14.77
N GLU A 142 19.34 -14.50 14.51
CA GLU A 142 20.41 -13.93 13.69
C GLU A 142 19.98 -13.90 12.22
N ALA A 143 20.10 -12.72 11.60
CA ALA A 143 19.83 -12.52 10.20
C ALA A 143 20.99 -11.77 9.54
N LYS A 144 21.42 -12.24 8.37
CA LYS A 144 22.54 -11.65 7.64
C LYS A 144 22.08 -10.54 6.71
N VAL A 145 22.76 -9.37 6.75
CA VAL A 145 22.52 -8.25 5.84
C VAL A 145 23.13 -8.55 4.46
N ILE A 146 22.27 -8.62 3.44
CA ILE A 146 22.70 -8.86 2.07
C ILE A 146 22.91 -7.55 1.33
N ARG A 147 21.97 -6.60 1.50
CA ARG A 147 22.00 -5.31 0.81
C ARG A 147 21.31 -4.24 1.63
N VAL A 148 21.85 -3.03 1.54
CA VAL A 148 21.32 -1.81 2.16
C VAL A 148 20.90 -0.83 1.06
N GLU A 149 19.69 -0.29 1.16
CA GLU A 149 19.16 0.73 0.24
C GLU A 149 18.77 1.98 1.04
N HIS A 150 19.50 3.08 0.85
CA HIS A 150 19.19 4.36 1.46
C HIS A 150 18.14 5.10 0.62
N LEU A 151 16.97 5.36 1.18
CA LEU A 151 15.84 6.02 0.48
C LEU A 151 15.69 7.50 0.85
N GLY A 152 16.58 8.02 1.70
CA GLY A 152 16.59 9.40 2.16
C GLY A 152 15.95 9.54 3.54
N ASP A 153 14.68 9.28 3.68
CA ASP A 153 13.91 9.33 4.94
C ASP A 153 13.99 8.04 5.76
N GLN A 154 14.31 6.93 5.11
CA GLN A 154 14.45 5.61 5.72
C GLN A 154 15.49 4.77 4.99
N THR A 155 15.95 3.69 5.62
CA THR A 155 16.81 2.69 5.01
C THR A 155 16.07 1.36 4.91
N ARG A 156 16.14 0.72 3.74
CA ARG A 156 15.61 -0.62 3.52
C ARG A 156 16.77 -1.61 3.60
N LEU A 157 16.60 -2.63 4.42
CA LEU A 157 17.55 -3.72 4.56
C LEU A 157 16.99 -4.98 3.92
N HIS A 158 17.77 -5.58 3.03
CA HIS A 158 17.54 -6.93 2.50
C HIS A 158 18.39 -7.88 3.31
N LEU A 159 17.73 -8.81 3.99
CA LEU A 159 18.36 -9.75 4.92
C LEU A 159 18.05 -11.18 4.50
N THR A 160 18.81 -12.14 5.05
CA THR A 160 18.43 -13.56 5.07
C THR A 160 18.33 -14.04 6.50
N LEU A 161 17.23 -14.70 6.84
CA LEU A 161 17.03 -15.44 8.07
C LEU A 161 17.16 -16.93 7.72
N GLY A 162 18.33 -17.53 7.99
CA GLY A 162 18.69 -18.82 7.39
C GLY A 162 18.69 -18.73 5.86
N GLU A 163 17.86 -19.52 5.19
CA GLU A 163 17.71 -19.52 3.72
C GLU A 163 16.59 -18.58 3.23
N HIS A 164 15.86 -17.92 4.13
CA HIS A 164 14.67 -17.13 3.80
C HIS A 164 15.01 -15.66 3.62
N PRO A 165 14.75 -15.07 2.43
CA PRO A 165 14.94 -13.65 2.22
C PRO A 165 13.85 -12.86 2.96
N ILE A 166 14.26 -11.81 3.67
CA ILE A 166 13.37 -10.87 4.35
C ILE A 166 13.76 -9.44 4.06
N ILE A 167 12.81 -8.55 4.16
CA ILE A 167 13.01 -7.11 4.00
C ILE A 167 12.51 -6.42 5.26
N THR A 168 13.32 -5.50 5.80
CA THR A 168 12.88 -4.60 6.86
C THR A 168 13.17 -3.15 6.49
N VAL A 169 12.55 -2.23 7.20
CA VAL A 169 12.81 -0.79 7.13
C VAL A 169 13.29 -0.30 8.48
N THR A 170 14.30 0.55 8.45
CA THR A 170 14.89 1.15 9.64
C THR A 170 15.18 2.64 9.40
N ASP A 171 15.66 3.32 10.41
CA ASP A 171 15.97 4.75 10.32
C ASP A 171 16.97 5.05 9.20
N ALA A 172 16.94 6.29 8.72
CA ALA A 172 17.82 6.77 7.64
C ALA A 172 19.32 6.59 7.94
N HIS A 173 19.70 6.58 9.22
CA HIS A 173 21.09 6.58 9.69
C HIS A 173 21.52 5.25 10.33
N THR A 174 21.05 4.13 9.79
CA THR A 174 21.55 2.82 10.27
C THR A 174 23.05 2.67 10.03
N ALA A 175 23.75 2.08 10.98
CA ALA A 175 25.18 1.73 10.85
C ALA A 175 25.40 0.39 10.12
N LEU A 176 24.34 -0.39 9.87
CA LEU A 176 24.44 -1.71 9.24
C LEU A 176 24.94 -1.61 7.79
N LYS A 177 25.77 -2.58 7.41
CA LYS A 177 26.37 -2.71 6.08
C LYS A 177 26.11 -4.11 5.53
N GLY A 178 26.27 -4.25 4.20
CA GLY A 178 26.23 -5.57 3.57
C GLY A 178 27.33 -6.46 4.15
N GLY A 179 26.94 -7.65 4.62
CA GLY A 179 27.85 -8.63 5.25
C GLY A 179 27.74 -8.74 6.77
N ASP A 180 27.07 -7.76 7.43
CA ASP A 180 26.81 -7.80 8.86
C ASP A 180 25.80 -8.91 9.23
#